data_4a3610bd2207535bb48d9fb436758c6b
#
_entry.id   4a3610bd2207535bb48d9fb436758c6b
#
_cell.length_a   1.000
_cell.length_b   1.000
_cell.length_c   1.000
_cell.angle_alpha   90.00
_cell.angle_beta   90.00
_cell.angle_gamma   90.00
#
_symmetry.space_group_name_H-M   'P 1'
#
loop_
_entity.id
_entity.type
_entity.pdbx_description
1 polymer ?
#
loop_
_entity_poly.entity_id
_entity_poly.type
_entity_poly.pdbx_seq_one_letter_code
_entity_poly.pdbx_strand_id
1 'polypeptide(L)'
;FDHGKRHKRRQDLRSRYNQAVGTSIEIRSESANRRTEKGHLEMDTVRGGRGSKAAVLTIVDRVTRLMATTKLENLSQNAVLKGFARLMVDFPGPVRSVTVDHGKEFSCDQALTKRYRIPVYFCHAYHPNERGTNERFNRELR
;
A
#
# COMPACT_ATOMS: atom_id res chain seq x y z
N PHE A 1 11.61 -23.55 -22.38
CA PHE A 1 12.61 -22.50 -22.52
C PHE A 1 12.03 -21.18 -22.99
N ASP A 2 11.20 -21.20 -24.05
CA ASP A 2 10.54 -19.99 -24.53
C ASP A 2 9.47 -19.45 -23.58
N HIS A 3 8.87 -20.32 -22.78
CA HIS A 3 7.88 -19.94 -21.80
C HIS A 3 8.45 -19.04 -20.71
N GLY A 4 9.69 -19.27 -20.28
CA GLY A 4 10.36 -18.43 -19.30
C GLY A 4 10.65 -17.02 -19.80
N LYS A 5 11.04 -16.89 -21.06
CA LYS A 5 11.27 -15.59 -21.72
C LYS A 5 10.00 -14.78 -21.87
N ARG A 6 8.88 -15.41 -22.23
CA ARG A 6 7.57 -14.74 -22.34
C ARG A 6 7.09 -14.22 -20.98
N HIS A 7 7.25 -15.02 -19.94
CA HIS A 7 6.85 -14.63 -18.61
C HIS A 7 7.67 -13.45 -18.09
N LYS A 8 8.98 -13.47 -18.34
CA LYS A 8 9.88 -12.38 -17.98
C LYS A 8 9.52 -11.08 -18.72
N ARG A 9 9.18 -11.16 -20.02
CA ARG A 9 8.74 -9.98 -20.76
C ARG A 9 7.45 -9.38 -20.22
N ARG A 10 6.49 -10.20 -19.82
CA ARG A 10 5.23 -9.71 -19.22
C ARG A 10 5.47 -9.01 -17.89
N GLN A 11 6.35 -9.53 -17.07
CA GLN A 11 6.74 -8.90 -15.82
C GLN A 11 7.41 -7.56 -16.07
N ASP A 12 8.34 -7.50 -17.01
CA ASP A 12 9.04 -6.27 -17.39
C ASP A 12 8.08 -5.19 -17.88
N LEU A 13 7.09 -5.56 -18.71
CA LEU A 13 6.08 -4.63 -19.23
C LEU A 13 5.21 -4.10 -18.09
N ARG A 14 4.77 -4.95 -17.19
CA ARG A 14 3.98 -4.52 -16.01
C ARG A 14 4.78 -3.62 -15.10
N SER A 15 6.03 -3.96 -14.84
CA SER A 15 6.94 -3.16 -14.03
C SER A 15 7.12 -1.77 -14.63
N ARG A 16 7.35 -1.67 -15.94
CA ARG A 16 7.50 -0.39 -16.63
C ARG A 16 6.23 0.43 -16.58
N TYR A 17 5.08 -0.18 -16.81
CA TYR A 17 3.78 0.49 -16.75
C TYR A 17 3.53 1.03 -15.34
N ASN A 18 3.76 0.22 -14.32
CA ASN A 18 3.55 0.58 -12.94
C ASN A 18 4.51 1.68 -12.48
N GLN A 19 5.76 1.66 -12.94
CA GLN A 19 6.74 2.73 -12.67
C GLN A 19 6.33 4.07 -13.27
N ALA A 20 5.58 4.06 -14.38
CA ALA A 20 5.09 5.28 -15.00
C ALA A 20 3.90 5.91 -14.24
N VAL A 21 3.21 5.15 -13.39
CA VAL A 21 1.98 5.57 -12.73
C VAL A 21 2.21 6.12 -11.31
N GLY A 22 3.32 5.78 -10.65
CA GLY A 22 3.57 6.21 -9.29
C GLY A 22 5.04 6.16 -8.89
N THR A 23 5.33 6.58 -7.67
CA THR A 23 6.68 6.60 -7.12
C THR A 23 7.13 5.20 -6.75
N SER A 24 8.26 4.75 -7.30
CA SER A 24 8.80 3.43 -7.02
C SER A 24 9.31 3.32 -5.57
N ILE A 25 9.16 2.13 -5.00
CA ILE A 25 9.73 1.78 -3.69
C ILE A 25 11.26 1.92 -3.67
N GLU A 26 11.92 1.89 -4.82
CA GLU A 26 13.37 2.03 -4.92
C GLU A 26 13.89 3.34 -4.32
N ILE A 27 13.09 4.41 -4.37
CA ILE A 27 13.47 5.70 -3.80
C ILE A 27 12.97 5.90 -2.37
N ARG A 28 12.34 4.86 -1.78
CA ARG A 28 11.94 4.91 -0.37
C ARG A 28 13.17 5.05 0.51
N SER A 29 13.07 5.88 1.56
CA SER A 29 14.19 6.15 2.45
C SER A 29 14.76 4.88 3.10
N GLU A 30 16.05 4.89 3.37
CA GLU A 30 16.72 3.78 4.01
C GLU A 30 16.21 3.52 5.44
N SER A 31 15.84 4.58 6.16
CA SER A 31 15.23 4.45 7.49
C SER A 31 13.92 3.69 7.46
N ALA A 32 13.12 3.86 6.40
CA ALA A 32 11.92 3.06 6.19
C ALA A 32 12.27 1.60 5.87
N ASN A 33 13.25 1.37 5.01
CA ASN A 33 13.69 0.03 4.62
C ASN A 33 14.26 -0.76 5.81
N ARG A 34 15.05 -0.11 6.65
CA ARG A 34 15.67 -0.71 7.84
C ARG A 34 14.74 -0.74 9.05
N ARG A 35 13.56 -0.14 8.94
CA ARG A 35 12.60 -0.04 10.06
C ARG A 35 13.21 0.65 11.29
N THR A 36 13.95 1.74 11.07
CA THR A 36 14.61 2.50 12.14
C THR A 36 13.87 3.78 12.50
N GLU A 37 12.92 4.22 11.68
CA GLU A 37 12.17 5.45 11.88
C GLU A 37 10.67 5.20 11.86
N LYS A 38 9.97 5.66 12.89
CA LYS A 38 8.51 5.57 12.98
C LYS A 38 7.84 6.44 11.92
N GLY A 39 6.64 6.06 11.51
CA GLY A 39 5.81 6.83 10.60
C GLY A 39 5.88 6.39 9.14
N HIS A 40 6.67 5.40 8.82
CA HIS A 40 6.67 4.77 7.50
C HIS A 40 5.65 3.63 7.52
N LEU A 41 4.49 3.87 6.90
CA LEU A 41 3.35 2.97 6.97
C LEU A 41 3.28 2.05 5.77
N GLU A 42 2.76 0.86 5.97
CA GLU A 42 2.26 -0.01 4.92
C GLU A 42 0.75 0.11 4.89
N MET A 43 0.18 0.30 3.71
CA MET A 43 -1.26 0.40 3.51
C MET A 43 -1.74 -0.71 2.60
N ASP A 44 -2.84 -1.34 2.95
CA ASP A 44 -3.41 -2.41 2.18
C ASP A 44 -4.93 -2.45 2.34
N THR A 45 -5.58 -3.24 1.50
CA THR A 45 -7.00 -3.50 1.59
C THR A 45 -7.26 -4.98 1.76
N VAL A 46 -8.22 -5.30 2.60
CA VAL A 46 -8.72 -6.67 2.79
C VAL A 46 -10.15 -6.71 2.30
N ARG A 47 -10.41 -7.56 1.31
CA ARG A 47 -11.75 -7.71 0.75
C ARG A 47 -12.67 -8.44 1.71
N GLY A 48 -13.94 -8.08 1.70
CA GLY A 48 -14.99 -8.81 2.39
C GLY A 48 -15.27 -10.17 1.77
N GLY A 49 -16.22 -10.87 2.35
CA GLY A 49 -16.63 -12.19 1.89
C GLY A 49 -17.21 -12.18 0.47
N ARG A 50 -17.39 -13.35 -0.07
CA ARG A 50 -17.89 -13.57 -1.42
C ARG A 50 -19.23 -12.84 -1.63
N GLY A 51 -19.32 -12.08 -2.72
CA GLY A 51 -20.51 -11.29 -3.05
C GLY A 51 -20.61 -9.92 -2.36
N SER A 52 -19.70 -9.61 -1.42
CA SER A 52 -19.65 -8.30 -0.77
C SER A 52 -18.75 -7.35 -1.53
N LYS A 53 -19.17 -6.08 -1.65
CA LYS A 53 -18.31 -5.00 -2.18
C LYS A 53 -17.50 -4.34 -1.07
N ALA A 54 -17.81 -4.61 0.18
CA ALA A 54 -17.13 -4.01 1.31
C ALA A 54 -15.70 -4.49 1.45
N ALA A 55 -14.85 -3.64 1.97
CA ALA A 55 -13.45 -3.95 2.25
C ALA A 55 -13.02 -3.24 3.54
N VAL A 56 -11.83 -3.57 4.01
CA VAL A 56 -11.20 -2.90 5.14
C VAL A 56 -9.89 -2.30 4.64
N LEU A 57 -9.67 -1.02 4.91
CA LEU A 57 -8.39 -0.37 4.70
C LEU A 57 -7.57 -0.53 5.96
N THR A 58 -6.33 -1.00 5.81
CA THR A 58 -5.41 -1.18 6.92
C THR A 58 -4.17 -0.33 6.72
N ILE A 59 -3.67 0.24 7.80
CA ILE A 59 -2.36 0.88 7.85
C ILE A 59 -1.58 0.30 9.02
N VAL A 60 -0.29 0.06 8.82
CA VAL A 60 0.60 -0.51 9.84
C VAL A 60 1.93 0.23 9.82
N ASP A 61 2.37 0.70 10.98
CA ASP A 61 3.71 1.28 11.12
C ASP A 61 4.75 0.16 11.09
N ARG A 62 5.77 0.33 10.26
CA ARG A 62 6.80 -0.69 10.06
C ARG A 62 7.71 -0.90 11.27
N VAL A 63 7.81 0.09 12.15
CA VAL A 63 8.63 0.02 13.38
C VAL A 63 7.82 -0.41 14.58
N THR A 64 6.79 0.37 14.91
CA THR A 64 5.98 0.13 16.11
C THR A 64 4.99 -1.00 15.95
N ARG A 65 4.69 -1.37 14.71
CA ARG A 65 3.65 -2.34 14.33
C ARG A 65 2.25 -1.93 14.77
N LEU A 66 2.07 -0.66 15.10
CA LEU A 66 0.78 -0.09 15.38
C LEU A 66 -0.10 -0.18 14.13
N MET A 67 -1.26 -0.80 14.26
CA MET A 67 -2.21 -1.00 13.17
C MET A 67 -3.48 -0.21 13.41
N ALA A 68 -4.00 0.39 12.35
CA ALA A 68 -5.32 1.01 12.35
C ALA A 68 -6.09 0.54 11.12
N THR A 69 -7.40 0.41 11.28
CA THR A 69 -8.28 -0.09 10.23
C THR A 69 -9.53 0.77 10.12
N THR A 70 -10.09 0.81 8.93
CA THR A 70 -11.39 1.40 8.68
C THR A 70 -12.12 0.66 7.58
N LYS A 71 -13.45 0.62 7.68
CA LYS A 71 -14.28 -0.02 6.66
C LYS A 71 -14.36 0.87 5.42
N LEU A 72 -14.28 0.23 4.26
CA LEU A 72 -14.55 0.84 2.95
C LEU A 72 -15.84 0.27 2.38
N GLU A 73 -16.65 1.12 1.74
CA GLU A 73 -17.86 0.65 1.06
C GLU A 73 -17.54 -0.18 -0.18
N ASN A 74 -16.42 0.12 -0.83
CA ASN A 74 -15.94 -0.57 -2.01
C ASN A 74 -14.44 -0.34 -2.20
N LEU A 75 -13.85 -0.96 -3.21
CA LEU A 75 -12.44 -0.80 -3.58
C LEU A 75 -12.28 0.27 -4.67
N SER A 76 -12.63 1.50 -4.37
CA SER A 76 -12.43 2.64 -5.26
C SER A 76 -11.40 3.61 -4.70
N GLN A 77 -10.84 4.45 -5.56
CA GLN A 77 -9.93 5.52 -5.15
C GLN A 77 -10.59 6.47 -4.14
N ASN A 78 -11.84 6.83 -4.37
CA ASN A 78 -12.59 7.69 -3.46
C ASN A 78 -12.79 7.05 -2.08
N ALA A 79 -13.10 5.77 -2.04
CA ALA A 79 -13.26 5.04 -0.79
C ALA A 79 -11.94 5.01 -0.01
N VAL A 80 -10.82 4.78 -0.69
CA VAL A 80 -9.49 4.79 -0.07
C VAL A 80 -9.15 6.19 0.47
N LEU A 81 -9.41 7.25 -0.29
CA LEU A 81 -9.18 8.63 0.17
C LEU A 81 -9.99 8.96 1.41
N LYS A 82 -11.28 8.61 1.43
CA LYS A 82 -12.15 8.82 2.59
C LYS A 82 -11.70 7.98 3.78
N GLY A 83 -11.33 6.73 3.56
CA GLY A 83 -10.85 5.83 4.59
C GLY A 83 -9.55 6.32 5.21
N PHE A 84 -8.61 6.74 4.39
CA PHE A 84 -7.35 7.31 4.86
C PHE A 84 -7.58 8.57 5.69
N ALA A 85 -8.48 9.44 5.27
CA ALA A 85 -8.84 10.63 6.03
C ALA A 85 -9.39 10.28 7.42
N ARG A 86 -10.26 9.27 7.51
CA ARG A 86 -10.77 8.79 8.82
C ARG A 86 -9.64 8.25 9.71
N LEU A 87 -8.73 7.48 9.13
CA LEU A 87 -7.59 6.93 9.88
C LEU A 87 -6.66 8.01 10.41
N MET A 88 -6.45 9.08 9.63
CA MET A 88 -5.55 10.16 10.03
C MET A 88 -6.08 11.01 11.19
N VAL A 89 -7.38 11.00 11.45
CA VAL A 89 -7.97 11.73 12.59
C VAL A 89 -7.43 11.20 13.93
N ASP A 90 -7.35 9.87 14.08
CA ASP A 90 -7.04 9.24 15.36
C ASP A 90 -5.72 8.47 15.37
N PHE A 91 -4.98 8.45 14.26
CA PHE A 91 -3.72 7.71 14.23
C PHE A 91 -2.70 8.33 15.19
N PRO A 92 -2.23 7.57 16.21
CA PRO A 92 -1.48 8.14 17.33
C PRO A 92 0.00 8.38 17.05
N GLY A 93 0.46 8.15 15.85
CA GLY A 93 1.88 8.31 15.50
C GLY A 93 2.11 9.28 14.36
N PRO A 94 3.37 9.63 14.08
CA PRO A 94 3.70 10.41 12.89
C PRO A 94 3.43 9.60 11.64
N VAL A 95 3.13 10.28 10.53
CA VAL A 95 2.99 9.68 9.20
C VAL A 95 3.98 10.34 8.27
N ARG A 96 5.00 9.60 7.84
CA ARG A 96 6.10 10.11 7.02
C ARG A 96 6.05 9.62 5.58
N SER A 97 5.55 8.42 5.37
CA SER A 97 5.36 7.83 4.06
C SER A 97 4.35 6.70 4.11
N VAL A 98 3.85 6.31 2.95
CA VAL A 98 2.95 5.16 2.82
C VAL A 98 3.48 4.28 1.68
N THR A 99 3.56 2.98 1.90
CA THR A 99 3.90 1.99 0.88
C THR A 99 2.67 1.16 0.55
N VAL A 100 2.37 1.01 -0.74
CA VAL A 100 1.19 0.31 -1.26
C VAL A 100 1.59 -0.67 -2.37
N ASP A 101 0.69 -1.56 -2.73
CA ASP A 101 0.83 -2.38 -3.94
C ASP A 101 0.27 -1.64 -5.18
N HIS A 102 0.23 -2.33 -6.31
CA HIS A 102 -0.25 -1.77 -7.57
C HIS A 102 -1.77 -1.92 -7.78
N GLY A 103 -2.55 -2.03 -6.72
CA GLY A 103 -4.00 -2.06 -6.82
C GLY A 103 -4.55 -0.76 -7.41
N LYS A 104 -5.61 -0.86 -8.22
CA LYS A 104 -6.24 0.31 -8.83
C LYS A 104 -6.77 1.31 -7.81
N GLU A 105 -7.19 0.83 -6.64
CA GLU A 105 -7.68 1.65 -5.54
C GLU A 105 -6.62 2.60 -4.99
N PHE A 106 -5.34 2.31 -5.22
CA PHE A 106 -4.22 3.16 -4.80
C PHE A 106 -3.75 4.14 -5.88
N SER A 107 -4.44 4.23 -7.02
CA SER A 107 -4.13 5.25 -8.04
C SER A 107 -4.44 6.67 -7.57
N CYS A 108 -4.94 6.83 -6.36
CA CYS A 108 -5.13 8.11 -5.69
C CYS A 108 -3.85 8.62 -4.98
N ASP A 109 -2.70 8.04 -5.26
CA ASP A 109 -1.43 8.37 -4.61
C ASP A 109 -1.06 9.84 -4.68
N GLN A 110 -1.26 10.47 -5.83
CA GLN A 110 -0.97 11.90 -6.00
C GLN A 110 -1.87 12.77 -5.13
N ALA A 111 -3.14 12.42 -5.01
CA ALA A 111 -4.08 13.12 -4.14
C ALA A 111 -3.67 12.99 -2.66
N LEU A 112 -3.23 11.82 -2.23
CA LEU A 112 -2.71 11.60 -0.89
C LEU A 112 -1.44 12.42 -0.63
N THR A 113 -0.50 12.40 -1.55
CA THR A 113 0.74 13.16 -1.45
C THR A 113 0.46 14.66 -1.36
N LYS A 114 -0.42 15.18 -2.20
CA LYS A 114 -0.77 16.59 -2.23
C LYS A 114 -1.46 17.03 -0.93
N ARG A 115 -2.40 16.23 -0.45
CA ARG A 115 -3.22 16.58 0.73
C ARG A 115 -2.46 16.45 2.03
N TYR A 116 -1.67 15.39 2.19
CA TYR A 116 -0.97 15.08 3.44
C TYR A 116 0.52 15.37 3.40
N ARG A 117 1.05 15.76 2.25
CA ARG A 117 2.47 16.06 2.02
C ARG A 117 3.38 14.89 2.40
N ILE A 118 2.94 13.68 2.12
CA ILE A 118 3.70 12.46 2.34
C ILE A 118 3.88 11.71 1.02
N PRO A 119 5.05 11.12 0.77
CA PRO A 119 5.24 10.30 -0.41
C PRO A 119 4.48 8.98 -0.28
N VAL A 120 3.95 8.50 -1.40
CA VAL A 120 3.33 7.18 -1.53
C VAL A 120 4.20 6.35 -2.46
N TYR A 121 4.72 5.25 -1.97
CA TYR A 121 5.60 4.36 -2.73
C TYR A 121 4.87 3.10 -3.16
N PHE A 122 5.11 2.68 -4.39
CA PHE A 122 4.56 1.45 -4.93
C PHE A 122 5.62 0.34 -4.88
N CYS A 123 5.24 -0.81 -4.32
CA CYS A 123 6.07 -2.01 -4.33
C CYS A 123 6.34 -2.47 -5.76
N HIS A 124 7.43 -3.19 -5.96
CA HIS A 124 7.66 -3.88 -7.22
C HIS A 124 6.59 -4.96 -7.42
N ALA A 125 6.15 -5.15 -8.66
CA ALA A 125 5.22 -6.22 -8.98
C ALA A 125 5.78 -7.57 -8.53
N TYR A 126 4.96 -8.39 -7.88
CA TYR A 126 5.32 -9.73 -7.41
C TYR A 126 6.42 -9.79 -6.34
N HIS A 127 6.58 -8.73 -5.55
CA HIS A 127 7.50 -8.68 -4.40
C HIS A 127 6.73 -8.44 -3.10
N PRO A 128 5.92 -9.41 -2.62
CA PRO A 128 5.10 -9.22 -1.43
C PRO A 128 5.91 -9.04 -0.14
N ASN A 129 7.16 -9.51 -0.10
CA ASN A 129 8.05 -9.32 1.04
C ASN A 129 8.34 -7.83 1.34
N GLU A 130 8.14 -6.94 0.39
CA GLU A 130 8.28 -5.50 0.60
C GLU A 130 7.19 -4.92 1.51
N ARG A 131 6.09 -5.67 1.74
CA ARG A 131 4.98 -5.35 2.64
C ARG A 131 4.69 -6.49 3.63
N GLY A 132 5.73 -7.20 4.05
CA GLY A 132 5.57 -8.38 4.90
C GLY A 132 4.80 -8.13 6.20
N THR A 133 4.99 -6.96 6.81
CA THR A 133 4.30 -6.58 8.05
C THR A 133 2.79 -6.51 7.86
N ASN A 134 2.32 -5.84 6.81
CA ASN A 134 0.90 -5.69 6.54
C ASN A 134 0.25 -7.03 6.18
N GLU A 135 0.88 -7.84 5.34
CA GLU A 135 0.37 -9.15 4.97
C GLU A 135 0.19 -10.07 6.19
N ARG A 136 1.12 -10.04 7.12
CA ARG A 136 1.03 -10.81 8.36
C ARG A 136 -0.22 -10.43 9.16
N PHE A 137 -0.47 -9.15 9.37
CA PHE A 137 -1.65 -8.68 10.10
C PHE A 137 -2.94 -8.95 9.34
N ASN A 138 -2.94 -8.85 8.02
CA ASN A 138 -4.11 -9.15 7.20
C ASN A 138 -4.56 -10.60 7.31
N ARG A 139 -3.63 -11.54 7.46
CA ARG A 139 -3.96 -12.93 7.73
C ARG A 139 -4.70 -13.11 9.05
N GLU A 140 -4.35 -12.36 10.06
CA GLU A 140 -5.03 -12.40 11.35
C GLU A 140 -6.44 -11.80 11.28
N LEU A 141 -6.67 -10.83 10.38
CA LEU A 141 -7.97 -10.22 10.17
C LEU A 141 -8.96 -11.11 9.39
N ARG A 142 -8.46 -12.04 8.60
CA ARG A 142 -9.27 -12.98 7.83
C ARG A 142 -9.69 -14.16 8.69
#